data_bf374467eeb642ada184a2e6cb9782bf
#
_entry.id   bf374467eeb642ada184a2e6cb9782bf
#
_cell.length_a   1.000
_cell.length_b   1.000
_cell.length_c   1.000
_cell.angle_alpha   90.00
_cell.angle_beta   90.00
_cell.angle_gamma   90.00
#
_symmetry.space_group_name_H-M   'P 1'
#
loop_
_entity.id
_entity.type
_entity.pdbx_description
1 polymer ?
#
loop_
_entity_poly.entity_id
_entity_poly.type
_entity_poly.pdbx_seq_one_letter_code
_entity_poly.pdbx_strand_id
1 'polypeptide(L)'
;ELNDSIISIIFKNENNLKILSKVNINNNLVISNQNFNDINIENSKSLIGVINSLKIIYENHWKKINQINTSIKLTLNIYLNSKNYQLINEFENYLESLDLVSNYYIDNFNNEKTHFKIIYNATPDKFIKNTLKKGFKIDTSTSDWKIQ
;
A
#
# COMPACT_ATOMS: atom_id res chain seq x y z
N GLU A 1 13.23 -6.28 -10.76
CA GLU A 1 12.31 -5.23 -11.28
C GLU A 1 12.18 -4.15 -10.22
N LEU A 2 12.42 -2.88 -10.60
CA LEU A 2 12.16 -1.74 -9.72
C LEU A 2 10.64 -1.57 -9.63
N ASN A 3 10.06 -1.98 -8.51
CA ASN A 3 8.61 -1.86 -8.28
C ASN A 3 8.17 -0.40 -8.17
N ASP A 4 9.06 0.48 -7.68
CA ASP A 4 8.82 1.92 -7.54
C ASP A 4 9.87 2.68 -8.34
N SER A 5 9.42 3.64 -9.14
CA SER A 5 10.32 4.42 -9.99
C SER A 5 9.79 5.83 -10.23
N ILE A 6 10.71 6.77 -10.35
CA ILE A 6 10.42 8.14 -10.78
C ILE A 6 11.32 8.43 -11.98
N ILE A 7 10.71 8.80 -13.10
CA ILE A 7 11.41 9.24 -14.31
C ILE A 7 11.00 10.68 -14.54
N SER A 8 11.98 11.59 -14.61
CA SER A 8 11.73 12.99 -14.90
C SER A 8 12.50 13.41 -16.15
N ILE A 9 11.78 14.02 -17.09
CA ILE A 9 12.34 14.60 -18.32
C ILE A 9 12.25 16.11 -18.17
N ILE A 10 13.38 16.77 -18.26
CA ILE A 10 13.51 18.21 -18.05
C ILE A 10 13.77 18.89 -19.39
N PHE A 11 12.87 19.79 -19.77
CA PHE A 11 13.05 20.68 -20.94
C PHE A 11 13.36 22.07 -20.46
N LYS A 12 14.44 22.66 -20.96
CA LYS A 12 14.81 24.04 -20.70
C LYS A 12 14.59 24.86 -21.96
N ASN A 13 13.94 26.02 -21.81
CA ASN A 13 13.86 27.07 -22.82
C ASN A 13 14.11 28.42 -22.15
N GLU A 14 15.23 29.08 -22.47
CA GLU A 14 15.66 30.32 -21.81
C GLU A 14 15.61 30.20 -20.27
N ASN A 15 14.69 30.92 -19.62
CA ASN A 15 14.50 30.90 -18.17
C ASN A 15 13.32 30.03 -17.74
N ASN A 16 12.78 29.18 -18.60
CA ASN A 16 11.65 28.33 -18.29
C ASN A 16 12.07 26.86 -18.23
N LEU A 17 11.61 26.16 -17.21
CA LEU A 17 11.78 24.72 -17.08
C LEU A 17 10.42 24.04 -17.17
N LYS A 18 10.30 23.07 -18.07
CA LYS A 18 9.17 22.17 -18.14
C LYS A 18 9.63 20.79 -17.71
N ILE A 19 8.98 20.23 -16.69
CA ILE A 19 9.35 18.92 -16.13
C ILE A 19 8.16 17.96 -16.30
N LEU A 20 8.36 16.95 -17.14
CA LEU A 20 7.44 15.83 -17.29
C LEU A 20 7.90 14.71 -16.36
N SER A 21 7.07 14.33 -15.41
CA SER A 21 7.37 13.28 -14.45
C SER A 21 6.45 12.09 -14.62
N LYS A 22 7.04 10.90 -14.64
CA LYS A 22 6.36 9.62 -14.63
C LYS A 22 6.70 8.92 -13.33
N VAL A 23 5.74 8.81 -12.43
CA VAL A 23 5.91 8.21 -11.10
C VAL A 23 5.13 6.91 -11.05
N ASN A 24 5.80 5.81 -10.79
CA ASN A 24 5.20 4.50 -10.58
C ASN A 24 5.45 4.07 -9.13
N ILE A 25 4.38 3.90 -8.36
CA ILE A 25 4.43 3.45 -6.97
C ILE A 25 3.40 2.33 -6.79
N ASN A 26 3.83 1.16 -6.36
CA ASN A 26 2.95 -0.01 -6.18
C ASN A 26 2.11 -0.31 -7.44
N ASN A 27 2.69 -0.22 -8.64
CA ASN A 27 2.03 -0.36 -9.95
C ASN A 27 0.96 0.72 -10.24
N ASN A 28 0.90 1.79 -9.45
CA ASN A 28 0.08 2.95 -9.75
C ASN A 28 0.93 3.98 -10.51
N LEU A 29 0.60 4.18 -11.77
CA LEU A 29 1.31 5.10 -12.65
C LEU A 29 0.62 6.47 -12.64
N VAL A 30 1.39 7.51 -12.29
CA VAL A 30 0.97 8.92 -12.37
C VAL A 30 1.90 9.68 -13.30
N ILE A 31 1.32 10.42 -14.23
CA ILE A 31 2.07 11.30 -15.13
C ILE A 31 1.69 12.75 -14.77
N SER A 32 2.67 13.58 -14.51
CA SER A 32 2.47 14.99 -14.19
C SER A 32 3.37 15.88 -15.05
N ASN A 33 2.91 17.08 -15.32
CA ASN A 33 3.62 18.07 -16.10
C ASN A 33 3.68 19.37 -15.27
N GLN A 34 4.89 19.85 -15.01
CA GLN A 34 5.14 21.04 -14.21
C GLN A 34 5.87 22.08 -15.05
N ASN A 35 5.42 23.33 -15.00
CA ASN A 35 6.09 24.44 -15.65
C ASN A 35 6.60 25.40 -14.56
N PHE A 36 7.86 25.75 -14.64
CA PHE A 36 8.51 26.74 -13.78
C PHE A 36 9.05 27.86 -14.65
N ASN A 37 8.55 29.06 -14.41
CA ASN A 37 8.94 30.23 -15.17
C ASN A 37 10.00 31.04 -14.38
N ASP A 38 10.79 31.84 -15.08
CA ASP A 38 11.82 32.71 -14.51
C ASP A 38 12.85 31.98 -13.65
N ILE A 39 13.24 30.78 -14.07
CA ILE A 39 14.22 29.96 -13.38
C ILE A 39 15.62 30.21 -13.95
N ASN A 40 16.49 30.79 -13.15
CA ASN A 40 17.91 30.84 -13.45
C ASN A 40 18.57 29.53 -12.96
N ILE A 41 18.96 28.65 -13.88
CA ILE A 41 19.60 27.36 -13.56
C ILE A 41 21.01 27.50 -12.99
N GLU A 42 21.68 28.64 -13.18
CA GLU A 42 23.00 28.93 -12.60
C GLU A 42 22.87 29.39 -11.15
N ASN A 43 21.65 29.78 -10.74
CA ASN A 43 21.37 30.18 -9.38
C ASN A 43 20.85 29.00 -8.55
N SER A 44 21.68 28.52 -7.62
CA SER A 44 21.34 27.40 -6.75
C SER A 44 20.04 27.61 -5.95
N LYS A 45 19.70 28.84 -5.55
CA LYS A 45 18.45 29.12 -4.82
C LYS A 45 17.22 28.90 -5.70
N SER A 46 17.28 29.27 -6.99
CA SER A 46 16.18 29.01 -7.93
C SER A 46 15.99 27.50 -8.14
N LEU A 47 17.08 26.75 -8.27
CA LEU A 47 17.01 25.29 -8.42
C LEU A 47 16.50 24.60 -7.16
N ILE A 48 16.91 25.03 -5.99
CA ILE A 48 16.39 24.50 -4.72
C ILE A 48 14.87 24.70 -4.63
N GLY A 49 14.35 25.84 -5.08
CA GLY A 49 12.91 26.09 -5.17
C GLY A 49 12.17 25.06 -6.05
N VAL A 50 12.70 24.78 -7.22
CA VAL A 50 12.16 23.77 -8.14
C VAL A 50 12.20 22.36 -7.50
N ILE A 51 13.35 21.98 -6.92
CA ILE A 51 13.53 20.69 -6.26
C ILE A 51 12.53 20.51 -5.10
N ASN A 52 12.36 21.52 -4.26
CA ASN A 52 11.41 21.48 -3.15
C ASN A 52 9.96 21.32 -3.63
N SER A 53 9.60 22.02 -4.72
CA SER A 53 8.27 21.90 -5.32
C SER A 53 8.03 20.49 -5.86
N LEU A 54 8.99 19.88 -6.55
CA LEU A 54 8.90 18.51 -7.04
C LEU A 54 8.83 17.52 -5.89
N LYS A 55 9.64 17.72 -4.84
CA LYS A 55 9.61 16.86 -3.64
C LYS A 55 8.21 16.84 -3.02
N ILE A 56 7.58 17.99 -2.83
CA ILE A 56 6.21 18.08 -2.29
C ILE A 56 5.23 17.33 -3.18
N ILE A 57 5.31 17.48 -4.50
CA ILE A 57 4.44 16.79 -5.45
C ILE A 57 4.60 15.27 -5.33
N TYR A 58 5.83 14.77 -5.31
CA TYR A 58 6.09 13.33 -5.23
C TYR A 58 5.72 12.74 -3.87
N GLU A 59 5.98 13.46 -2.78
CA GLU A 59 5.53 13.06 -1.45
C GLU A 59 4.00 12.99 -1.35
N ASN A 60 3.29 13.94 -1.95
CA ASN A 60 1.82 13.94 -1.96
C ASN A 60 1.27 12.76 -2.78
N HIS A 61 1.88 12.43 -3.91
CA HIS A 61 1.52 11.22 -4.67
C HIS A 61 1.76 9.96 -3.85
N TRP A 62 2.92 9.86 -3.21
CA TRP A 62 3.24 8.73 -2.35
C TRP A 62 2.25 8.60 -1.17
N LYS A 63 1.99 9.70 -0.48
CA LYS A 63 1.01 9.75 0.62
C LYS A 63 -0.37 9.31 0.16
N LYS A 64 -0.84 9.80 -0.99
CA LYS A 64 -2.15 9.45 -1.54
C LYS A 64 -2.28 7.95 -1.85
N ILE A 65 -1.23 7.33 -2.40
CA ILE A 65 -1.22 5.91 -2.74
C ILE A 65 -1.11 5.03 -1.48
N ASN A 66 -0.36 5.51 -0.48
CA ASN A 66 -0.12 4.77 0.77
C ASN A 66 -1.05 5.22 1.91
N GLN A 67 -2.03 6.08 1.64
CA GLN A 67 -2.97 6.53 2.66
C GLN A 67 -3.78 5.34 3.18
N ILE A 68 -3.64 5.06 4.48
CA ILE A 68 -4.50 4.14 5.19
C ILE A 68 -5.86 4.82 5.36
N ASN A 69 -6.87 4.32 4.66
CA ASN A 69 -8.22 4.81 4.86
C ASN A 69 -8.80 4.19 6.14
N THR A 70 -8.56 4.84 7.28
CA THR A 70 -9.06 4.40 8.58
C THR A 70 -10.58 4.49 8.72
N SER A 71 -11.26 5.13 7.76
CA SER A 71 -12.73 5.15 7.69
C SER A 71 -13.31 3.82 7.20
N ILE A 72 -12.52 3.01 6.50
CA ILE A 72 -12.94 1.66 6.09
C ILE A 72 -12.60 0.71 7.25
N LYS A 73 -13.61 0.24 7.95
CA LYS A 73 -13.51 -0.85 8.92
C LYS A 73 -14.19 -2.08 8.33
N LEU A 74 -13.40 -2.96 7.76
CA LEU A 74 -13.88 -4.22 7.21
C LEU A 74 -13.80 -5.28 8.30
N THR A 75 -14.90 -5.97 8.55
CA THR A 75 -14.90 -7.16 9.39
C THR A 75 -14.75 -8.39 8.51
N LEU A 76 -13.68 -9.15 8.71
CA LEU A 76 -13.40 -10.41 8.03
C LEU A 76 -13.63 -11.56 9.00
N ASN A 77 -14.39 -12.56 8.56
CA ASN A 77 -14.54 -13.83 9.25
C ASN A 77 -13.68 -14.88 8.52
N ILE A 78 -12.69 -15.41 9.21
CA ILE A 78 -11.72 -16.35 8.63
C ILE A 78 -11.62 -17.56 9.53
N TYR A 79 -11.59 -18.77 8.95
CA TYR A 79 -11.36 -19.97 9.72
C TYR A 79 -10.16 -20.78 9.22
N LEU A 80 -9.54 -21.47 10.17
CA LEU A 80 -8.45 -22.42 9.96
C LEU A 80 -8.84 -23.78 10.53
N ASN A 81 -8.15 -24.84 10.07
CA ASN A 81 -8.31 -26.14 10.66
C ASN A 81 -7.70 -26.16 12.08
N SER A 82 -8.52 -26.44 13.11
CA SER A 82 -8.10 -26.45 14.51
C SER A 82 -7.00 -27.46 14.82
N LYS A 83 -6.85 -28.50 14.02
CA LYS A 83 -5.79 -29.52 14.19
C LYS A 83 -4.41 -29.04 13.70
N ASN A 84 -4.36 -27.95 12.95
CA ASN A 84 -3.10 -27.39 12.45
C ASN A 84 -2.64 -26.21 13.33
N TYR A 85 -2.15 -26.52 14.52
CA TYR A 85 -1.69 -25.51 15.48
C TYR A 85 -0.54 -24.65 14.95
N GLN A 86 0.32 -25.21 14.12
CA GLN A 86 1.42 -24.45 13.51
C GLN A 86 0.89 -23.36 12.59
N LEU A 87 -0.05 -23.70 11.71
CA LEU A 87 -0.68 -22.75 10.79
C LEU A 87 -1.44 -21.66 11.56
N ILE A 88 -2.11 -22.00 12.67
CA ILE A 88 -2.80 -21.03 13.51
C ILE A 88 -1.80 -20.04 14.08
N ASN A 89 -0.72 -20.48 14.71
CA ASN A 89 0.30 -19.60 15.28
C ASN A 89 0.99 -18.74 14.21
N GLU A 90 1.29 -19.30 13.03
CA GLU A 90 1.87 -18.54 11.93
C GLU A 90 0.91 -17.45 11.43
N PHE A 91 -0.39 -17.76 11.40
CA PHE A 91 -1.41 -16.80 10.99
C PHE A 91 -1.62 -15.69 12.04
N GLU A 92 -1.60 -16.01 13.33
CA GLU A 92 -1.66 -15.00 14.40
C GLU A 92 -0.46 -14.05 14.34
N ASN A 93 0.77 -14.58 14.25
CA ASN A 93 1.97 -13.77 14.07
C ASN A 93 1.91 -12.89 12.82
N TYR A 94 1.32 -13.42 11.75
CA TYR A 94 1.10 -12.64 10.53
C TYR A 94 0.12 -11.49 10.77
N LEU A 95 -1.02 -11.74 11.44
CA LEU A 95 -1.99 -10.69 11.75
C LEU A 95 -1.39 -9.57 12.60
N GLU A 96 -0.56 -9.93 13.59
CA GLU A 96 0.17 -8.97 14.43
C GLU A 96 1.16 -8.11 13.63
N SER A 97 1.72 -8.66 12.56
CA SER A 97 2.68 -7.95 11.70
C SER A 97 2.03 -6.98 10.69
N LEU A 98 0.69 -6.99 10.58
CA LEU A 98 -0.04 -6.17 9.61
C LEU A 98 -0.49 -4.84 10.21
N ASP A 99 0.08 -3.74 9.77
CA ASP A 99 -0.29 -2.37 10.17
C ASP A 99 -1.78 -2.03 9.95
N LEU A 100 -2.42 -2.71 9.02
CA LEU A 100 -3.82 -2.46 8.65
C LEU A 100 -4.82 -3.28 9.47
N VAL A 101 -4.36 -4.23 10.28
CA VAL A 101 -5.19 -4.95 11.25
C VAL A 101 -5.29 -4.09 12.50
N SER A 102 -6.48 -3.57 12.79
CA SER A 102 -6.69 -2.79 14.01
C SER A 102 -7.00 -3.65 15.22
N ASN A 103 -7.61 -4.80 14.99
CA ASN A 103 -7.91 -5.79 16.04
C ASN A 103 -8.21 -7.14 15.41
N TYR A 104 -7.92 -8.22 16.14
CA TYR A 104 -8.41 -9.56 15.82
C TYR A 104 -8.64 -10.36 17.11
N TYR A 105 -9.50 -11.35 17.04
CA TYR A 105 -9.73 -12.29 18.13
C TYR A 105 -10.33 -13.59 17.59
N ILE A 106 -10.17 -14.65 18.37
CA ILE A 106 -10.85 -15.93 18.12
C ILE A 106 -12.30 -15.77 18.62
N ASP A 107 -13.23 -15.79 17.68
CA ASP A 107 -14.66 -15.63 17.94
C ASP A 107 -15.29 -16.98 18.38
N ASN A 108 -14.82 -18.06 17.76
CA ASN A 108 -15.30 -19.41 18.07
C ASN A 108 -14.23 -20.45 17.70
N PHE A 109 -14.18 -21.55 18.44
CA PHE A 109 -13.38 -22.71 18.06
C PHE A 109 -14.05 -24.03 18.44
N ASN A 110 -13.77 -25.05 17.65
CA ASN A 110 -14.15 -26.42 17.91
C ASN A 110 -13.07 -27.38 17.40
N ASN A 111 -13.32 -28.69 17.48
CA ASN A 111 -12.34 -29.70 17.07
C ASN A 111 -11.92 -29.67 15.57
N GLU A 112 -12.66 -28.95 14.73
CA GLU A 112 -12.43 -28.86 13.28
C GLU A 112 -11.97 -27.47 12.84
N LYS A 113 -12.56 -26.42 13.44
CA LYS A 113 -12.38 -25.04 12.97
C LYS A 113 -12.09 -24.07 14.11
N THR A 114 -11.11 -23.23 13.91
CA THR A 114 -10.82 -22.04 14.71
C THR A 114 -11.22 -20.80 13.88
N HIS A 115 -12.21 -20.05 14.36
CA HIS A 115 -12.76 -18.88 13.68
C HIS A 115 -12.14 -17.60 14.24
N PHE A 116 -11.54 -16.84 13.35
CA PHE A 116 -11.00 -15.51 13.61
C PHE A 116 -11.95 -14.45 13.10
N LYS A 117 -12.17 -13.43 13.91
CA LYS A 117 -12.79 -12.20 13.51
C LYS A 117 -11.75 -11.09 13.49
N ILE A 118 -11.55 -10.48 12.32
CA ILE A 118 -10.47 -9.54 12.08
C ILE A 118 -11.06 -8.21 11.65
N ILE A 119 -10.63 -7.13 12.29
CA ILE A 119 -11.00 -5.78 11.89
C ILE A 119 -9.85 -5.19 11.07
N TYR A 120 -10.09 -5.00 9.79
CA TYR A 120 -9.10 -4.60 8.80
C TYR A 120 -9.42 -3.22 8.22
N ASN A 121 -8.45 -2.31 8.23
CA ASN A 121 -8.61 -0.91 7.81
C ASN A 121 -8.27 -0.69 6.34
N ALA A 122 -8.69 -1.60 5.46
CA ALA A 122 -8.56 -1.47 4.02
C ALA A 122 -9.55 -2.40 3.28
N THR A 123 -9.38 -2.51 1.96
CA THR A 123 -10.25 -3.33 1.10
C THR A 123 -9.96 -4.83 1.24
N PRO A 124 -10.96 -5.71 0.96
CA PRO A 124 -10.78 -7.17 0.93
C PRO A 124 -9.63 -7.60 0.02
N ASP A 125 -9.54 -7.02 -1.18
CA ASP A 125 -8.50 -7.35 -2.16
C ASP A 125 -7.09 -7.09 -1.64
N LYS A 126 -6.92 -6.02 -0.85
CA LYS A 126 -5.63 -5.71 -0.23
C LYS A 126 -5.25 -6.74 0.83
N PHE A 127 -6.22 -7.22 1.61
CA PHE A 127 -6.00 -8.31 2.57
C PHE A 127 -5.59 -9.59 1.84
N ILE A 128 -6.38 -10.01 0.85
CA ILE A 128 -6.10 -11.22 0.05
C ILE A 128 -4.70 -11.16 -0.56
N LYS A 129 -4.36 -10.04 -1.22
CA LYS A 129 -3.04 -9.85 -1.85
C LYS A 129 -1.88 -9.95 -0.86
N ASN A 130 -2.02 -9.38 0.33
CA ASN A 130 -1.00 -9.44 1.37
C ASN A 130 -0.85 -10.85 1.94
N THR A 131 -1.97 -11.54 2.19
CA THR A 131 -2.03 -12.91 2.70
C THR A 131 -1.38 -13.89 1.73
N LEU A 132 -1.68 -13.76 0.42
CA LEU A 132 -1.04 -14.56 -0.63
C LEU A 132 0.47 -14.30 -0.73
N LYS A 133 0.92 -13.05 -0.63
CA LYS A 133 2.35 -12.69 -0.63
C LYS A 133 3.12 -13.31 0.53
N LYS A 134 2.47 -13.51 1.67
CA LYS A 134 3.07 -14.15 2.85
C LYS A 134 3.17 -15.68 2.71
N GLY A 135 2.48 -16.25 1.73
CA GLY A 135 2.50 -17.70 1.44
C GLY A 135 1.27 -18.45 1.91
N PHE A 136 0.31 -17.79 2.54
CA PHE A 136 -0.96 -18.44 2.89
C PHE A 136 -1.84 -18.58 1.64
N LYS A 137 -2.56 -19.71 1.57
CA LYS A 137 -3.62 -19.90 0.59
C LYS A 137 -4.94 -19.48 1.23
N ILE A 138 -5.72 -18.67 0.52
CA ILE A 138 -7.00 -18.17 1.00
C ILE A 138 -8.11 -18.55 0.03
N ASP A 139 -9.16 -19.17 0.56
CA ASP A 139 -10.38 -19.51 -0.17
C ASP A 139 -11.48 -18.55 0.27
N THR A 140 -12.01 -17.80 -0.67
CA THR A 140 -13.06 -16.79 -0.47
C THR A 140 -14.39 -17.19 -1.08
N SER A 141 -14.59 -18.46 -1.40
CA SER A 141 -15.81 -18.96 -2.06
C SER A 141 -17.06 -18.93 -1.17
N THR A 142 -16.87 -18.80 0.14
CA THR A 142 -17.95 -18.73 1.13
C THR A 142 -17.89 -17.40 1.91
N SER A 143 -18.95 -17.08 2.69
CA SER A 143 -19.00 -15.91 3.56
C SER A 143 -17.88 -15.88 4.59
N ASP A 144 -17.50 -17.04 5.11
CA ASP A 144 -16.36 -17.22 5.99
C ASP A 144 -15.19 -17.74 5.16
N TRP A 145 -14.12 -16.97 5.10
CA TRP A 145 -12.95 -17.33 4.31
C TRP A 145 -12.12 -18.40 5.00
N LYS A 146 -11.48 -19.23 4.22
CA LYS A 146 -10.64 -20.33 4.73
C LYS A 146 -9.17 -20.07 4.41
N ILE A 147 -8.31 -20.18 5.43
CA ILE A 147 -6.85 -20.22 5.27
C ILE A 147 -6.39 -21.69 5.23
N GLN A 148 -5.44 -21.93 4.30
CA GLN A 148 -4.85 -23.24 4.05
C GLN A 148 -3.33 -23.14 3.99
#